data_bac662379691d9cf0fce4834283a52cb
#
_entry.id   bac662379691d9cf0fce4834283a52cb
#
_cell.length_a   1.000
_cell.length_b   1.000
_cell.length_c   1.000
_cell.angle_alpha   90.00
_cell.angle_beta   90.00
_cell.angle_gamma   90.00
#
_symmetry.space_group_name_H-M   'P 1'
#
loop_
_entity.id
_entity.type
_entity.pdbx_description
1 polymer ?
#
loop_
_entity_poly.entity_id
_entity_poly.type
_entity_poly.pdbx_seq_one_letter_code
_entity_poly.pdbx_strand_id
1 'polypeptide(L)'
;MRTSSVLFVALLAGCGNESAPLAAADGTDSVSSATVASSTTRVATYPTFKDRAGELVNPDESSMVMLYFDLSAMTPPLDQWVEEDTRVQMAPGAKKAALRSQVRSELEATAASVRNVGVIRVSISTQLSPYDTTYGEYTISGLAPSSLLTFKSMGQEVSLRFGNGRAAQIWAVPQPQAQSIDDALGYDRSVTVDALLHISGVQPAPRGGTIVADVVEYELHQTRDQRLLARVTVPRS
;
A
#
# COMPACT_ATOMS: atom_id res chain seq x y z
N MET A 1 10.60 -4.93 -43.58
CA MET A 1 10.94 -6.26 -44.16
C MET A 1 11.66 -7.11 -43.13
N ARG A 2 11.13 -8.25 -42.89
CA ARG A 2 11.54 -9.48 -42.19
C ARG A 2 10.82 -9.70 -40.85
N THR A 3 9.74 -10.40 -40.99
CA THR A 3 8.99 -11.23 -40.07
C THR A 3 9.86 -12.41 -39.58
N SER A 4 9.75 -12.75 -38.31
CA SER A 4 10.03 -14.12 -37.83
C SER A 4 9.06 -14.46 -36.71
N SER A 5 8.07 -15.24 -37.09
CA SER A 5 7.21 -16.02 -36.20
C SER A 5 8.00 -17.22 -35.68
N VAL A 6 7.92 -17.51 -34.38
CA VAL A 6 8.23 -18.83 -33.85
C VAL A 6 7.04 -19.33 -33.07
N LEU A 7 6.43 -20.33 -33.64
CA LEU A 7 5.38 -21.19 -33.12
C LEU A 7 6.03 -22.26 -32.25
N PHE A 8 5.54 -22.51 -31.01
CA PHE A 8 5.83 -23.74 -30.29
C PHE A 8 4.54 -24.41 -29.86
N VAL A 9 4.40 -25.64 -30.33
CA VAL A 9 3.27 -26.53 -30.24
C VAL A 9 3.33 -27.32 -28.93
N ALA A 10 2.14 -27.61 -28.43
CA ALA A 10 1.81 -28.45 -27.28
C ALA A 10 2.25 -29.90 -27.43
N LEU A 11 2.38 -30.62 -26.31
CA LEU A 11 2.09 -32.04 -26.23
C LEU A 11 1.50 -32.44 -24.87
N LEU A 12 0.34 -33.01 -24.98
CA LEU A 12 -0.44 -33.73 -23.97
C LEU A 12 0.08 -35.17 -23.79
N ALA A 13 -0.10 -35.76 -22.66
CA ALA A 13 -0.45 -37.13 -22.29
C ALA A 13 0.16 -37.45 -20.91
N GLY A 14 -0.45 -38.17 -20.02
CA GLY A 14 -1.51 -39.13 -20.12
C GLY A 14 -1.95 -39.61 -18.72
N CYS A 15 -3.15 -40.19 -18.73
CA CYS A 15 -3.83 -40.80 -17.62
C CYS A 15 -3.14 -42.09 -17.12
N GLY A 16 -3.29 -42.36 -15.79
CA GLY A 16 -3.01 -43.65 -15.22
C GLY A 16 -3.87 -43.87 -13.98
N ASN A 17 -5.00 -44.55 -14.20
CA ASN A 17 -5.93 -44.98 -13.17
C ASN A 17 -5.65 -46.46 -12.92
N GLU A 18 -5.41 -46.88 -11.68
CA GLU A 18 -5.49 -48.32 -11.35
C GLU A 18 -5.96 -48.52 -9.90
N SER A 19 -7.00 -49.31 -9.79
CA SER A 19 -7.76 -49.65 -8.60
C SER A 19 -7.35 -50.99 -8.01
N ALA A 20 -7.25 -51.05 -6.66
CA ALA A 20 -7.56 -52.12 -5.73
C ALA A 20 -6.87 -53.52 -5.89
N PRO A 21 -6.81 -54.41 -4.86
CA PRO A 21 -7.83 -54.69 -3.85
C PRO A 21 -7.36 -54.92 -2.39
N LEU A 22 -8.39 -55.12 -1.55
CA LEU A 22 -8.38 -55.53 -0.16
C LEU A 22 -7.52 -56.75 0.19
N ALA A 23 -6.86 -56.69 1.38
CA ALA A 23 -6.69 -57.87 2.23
C ALA A 23 -6.75 -57.41 3.70
N ALA A 24 -7.66 -58.04 4.44
CA ALA A 24 -7.82 -57.95 5.88
C ALA A 24 -6.77 -58.79 6.59
N ALA A 25 -6.22 -58.29 7.70
CA ALA A 25 -5.68 -59.10 8.77
C ALA A 25 -5.67 -58.33 10.11
N ASP A 26 -6.29 -58.97 11.04
CA ASP A 26 -6.45 -58.73 12.46
C ASP A 26 -5.11 -58.47 13.22
N GLY A 27 -5.14 -57.72 14.32
CA GLY A 27 -4.06 -57.81 15.27
C GLY A 27 -3.81 -56.58 16.15
N THR A 28 -4.52 -56.54 17.27
CA THR A 28 -4.02 -56.11 18.63
C THR A 28 -3.55 -54.69 18.90
N ASP A 29 -4.29 -54.09 19.82
CA ASP A 29 -4.03 -52.99 20.74
C ASP A 29 -2.59 -52.53 20.91
N SER A 30 -2.36 -51.26 20.70
CA SER A 30 -1.42 -50.45 21.47
C SER A 30 -1.94 -49.04 21.53
N VAL A 31 -2.50 -48.68 22.68
CA VAL A 31 -2.90 -47.32 23.04
C VAL A 31 -1.64 -46.44 23.16
N SER A 32 -1.26 -45.76 22.10
CA SER A 32 -0.22 -44.75 22.15
C SER A 32 -0.89 -43.40 22.37
N SER A 33 -0.80 -42.93 23.61
CA SER A 33 -1.25 -41.59 24.02
C SER A 33 -0.51 -40.55 23.21
N ALA A 34 -1.09 -40.10 22.12
CA ALA A 34 -0.62 -38.93 21.37
C ALA A 34 -0.89 -37.71 22.24
N THR A 35 0.16 -37.19 22.85
CA THR A 35 0.19 -35.86 23.47
C THR A 35 -0.18 -34.83 22.40
N VAL A 36 -1.38 -34.33 22.51
CA VAL A 36 -1.85 -33.20 21.67
C VAL A 36 -1.04 -31.99 22.10
N ALA A 37 0.01 -31.67 21.35
CA ALA A 37 0.70 -30.40 21.49
C ALA A 37 -0.30 -29.31 21.15
N SER A 38 -0.81 -28.64 22.18
CA SER A 38 -1.64 -27.46 22.04
C SER A 38 -0.82 -26.40 21.31
N SER A 39 -1.03 -26.26 20.01
CA SER A 39 -0.54 -25.16 19.19
C SER A 39 -1.19 -23.89 19.74
N THR A 40 -0.50 -23.22 20.65
CA THR A 40 -0.89 -21.86 21.08
C THR A 40 -0.81 -20.98 19.86
N THR A 41 -1.92 -20.79 19.18
CA THR A 41 -2.06 -19.77 18.14
C THR A 41 -1.75 -18.44 18.82
N ARG A 42 -0.53 -17.92 18.61
CA ARG A 42 -0.21 -16.53 18.93
C ARG A 42 -1.18 -15.68 18.15
N VAL A 43 -2.20 -15.19 18.82
CA VAL A 43 -3.00 -14.08 18.32
C VAL A 43 -2.04 -12.91 18.19
N ALA A 44 -1.67 -12.59 16.96
CA ALA A 44 -0.89 -11.41 16.67
C ALA A 44 -1.74 -10.22 17.12
N THR A 45 -1.40 -9.62 18.24
CA THR A 45 -2.01 -8.38 18.71
C THR A 45 -1.52 -7.29 17.75
N TYR A 46 -2.32 -6.96 16.74
CA TYR A 46 -2.02 -5.85 15.85
C TYR A 46 -2.00 -4.57 16.67
N PRO A 47 -0.98 -3.71 16.50
CA PRO A 47 -0.90 -2.46 17.23
C PRO A 47 -2.15 -1.62 16.97
N THR A 48 -2.70 -1.05 18.03
CA THR A 48 -3.85 -0.14 17.93
C THR A 48 -3.34 1.18 17.34
N PHE A 49 -3.75 1.52 16.12
CA PHE A 49 -3.32 2.75 15.45
C PHE A 49 -4.08 4.00 15.93
N LYS A 50 -5.13 3.81 16.74
CA LYS A 50 -6.05 4.88 17.19
C LYS A 50 -5.42 5.96 18.06
N ASP A 51 -4.33 5.64 18.75
CA ASP A 51 -3.67 6.55 19.70
C ASP A 51 -2.49 7.29 19.07
N ARG A 52 -2.26 7.09 17.78
CA ARG A 52 -1.17 7.75 17.05
C ARG A 52 -1.63 9.12 16.56
N ALA A 53 -0.92 10.17 16.95
CA ALA A 53 -1.31 11.56 16.71
C ALA A 53 -0.44 12.31 15.68
N GLY A 54 0.70 11.73 15.28
CA GLY A 54 1.61 12.36 14.32
C GLY A 54 1.02 12.37 12.91
N GLU A 55 1.39 13.38 12.11
CA GLU A 55 0.99 13.55 10.72
C GLU A 55 2.21 13.58 9.81
N LEU A 56 2.12 12.91 8.65
CA LEU A 56 3.06 13.03 7.54
C LEU A 56 2.37 13.69 6.35
N VAL A 57 3.02 14.71 5.79
CA VAL A 57 2.50 15.45 4.64
C VAL A 57 3.37 15.16 3.42
N ASN A 58 2.77 14.60 2.37
CA ASN A 58 3.43 14.21 1.12
C ASN A 58 4.75 13.48 1.38
N PRO A 59 4.72 12.35 2.13
CA PRO A 59 5.94 11.64 2.51
C PRO A 59 6.71 11.13 1.29
N ASP A 60 8.02 11.20 1.39
CA ASP A 60 8.92 10.58 0.43
C ASP A 60 8.99 9.04 0.61
N GLU A 61 9.67 8.38 -0.31
CA GLU A 61 9.81 6.92 -0.30
C GLU A 61 10.48 6.40 0.99
N SER A 62 11.49 7.11 1.48
CA SER A 62 12.24 6.71 2.68
C SER A 62 11.39 6.82 3.93
N SER A 63 10.64 7.90 4.06
CA SER A 63 9.69 8.11 5.16
C SER A 63 8.60 7.05 5.18
N MET A 64 8.06 6.66 4.01
CA MET A 64 7.04 5.62 3.93
C MET A 64 7.58 4.23 4.28
N VAL A 65 8.82 3.91 3.88
CA VAL A 65 9.48 2.66 4.29
C VAL A 65 9.71 2.66 5.81
N MET A 66 10.24 3.74 6.38
CA MET A 66 10.45 3.83 7.84
C MET A 66 9.13 3.76 8.61
N LEU A 67 8.09 4.43 8.12
CA LEU A 67 6.74 4.35 8.70
C LEU A 67 6.22 2.90 8.71
N TYR A 68 6.40 2.17 7.61
CA TYR A 68 6.02 0.77 7.55
C TYR A 68 6.72 -0.08 8.63
N PHE A 69 8.03 0.11 8.86
CA PHE A 69 8.77 -0.58 9.91
C PHE A 69 8.25 -0.22 11.30
N ASP A 70 7.95 1.06 11.55
CA ASP A 70 7.41 1.53 12.82
C ASP A 70 6.00 0.98 13.09
N LEU A 71 5.12 0.98 12.09
CA LEU A 71 3.76 0.41 12.18
C LEU A 71 3.77 -1.11 12.37
N SER A 72 4.73 -1.80 11.78
CA SER A 72 4.89 -3.26 11.88
C SER A 72 5.62 -3.69 13.16
N ALA A 73 6.04 -2.76 14.00
CA ALA A 73 6.89 -2.98 15.17
C ALA A 73 8.18 -3.77 14.84
N MET A 74 8.72 -3.55 13.64
CA MET A 74 9.96 -4.16 13.19
C MET A 74 11.14 -3.18 13.32
N THR A 75 12.31 -3.70 13.63
CA THR A 75 13.54 -2.90 13.64
C THR A 75 14.08 -2.77 12.24
N PRO A 76 14.25 -1.53 11.69
CA PRO A 76 14.84 -1.34 10.38
C PRO A 76 16.33 -1.74 10.40
N PRO A 77 16.85 -2.41 9.36
CA PRO A 77 18.24 -2.86 9.26
C PRO A 77 19.17 -1.71 8.82
N LEU A 78 19.30 -0.68 9.67
CA LEU A 78 20.02 0.56 9.35
C LEU A 78 21.48 0.31 8.95
N ASP A 79 22.17 -0.63 9.61
CA ASP A 79 23.56 -0.98 9.29
C ASP A 79 23.71 -1.46 7.85
N GLN A 80 22.81 -2.33 7.42
CA GLN A 80 22.77 -2.83 6.05
C GLN A 80 22.52 -1.69 5.07
N TRP A 81 21.52 -0.85 5.31
CA TRP A 81 21.15 0.25 4.42
C TRP A 81 22.25 1.32 4.32
N VAL A 82 23.00 1.55 5.40
CA VAL A 82 24.20 2.42 5.36
C VAL A 82 25.24 1.86 4.41
N GLU A 83 25.52 0.55 4.45
CA GLU A 83 26.50 -0.06 3.54
C GLU A 83 26.01 -0.16 2.09
N GLU A 84 24.69 -0.25 1.87
CA GLU A 84 24.06 -0.29 0.55
C GLU A 84 23.88 1.10 -0.07
N ASP A 85 24.05 2.18 0.70
CA ASP A 85 23.95 3.56 0.18
C ASP A 85 25.05 3.83 -0.87
N THR A 86 24.63 4.28 -2.04
CA THR A 86 25.53 4.53 -3.17
C THR A 86 26.66 5.52 -2.83
N ARG A 87 26.35 6.53 -1.98
CA ARG A 87 27.36 7.52 -1.52
C ARG A 87 28.46 6.82 -0.72
N VAL A 88 28.10 5.85 0.13
CA VAL A 88 29.06 5.07 0.93
C VAL A 88 29.82 4.08 0.06
N GLN A 89 29.14 3.38 -0.86
CA GLN A 89 29.78 2.42 -1.76
C GLN A 89 30.85 3.06 -2.65
N MET A 90 30.52 4.21 -3.24
CA MET A 90 31.40 4.94 -4.17
C MET A 90 32.44 5.85 -3.48
N ALA A 91 32.40 5.98 -2.15
CA ALA A 91 33.28 6.88 -1.43
C ALA A 91 34.74 6.40 -1.46
N PRO A 92 35.72 7.32 -1.66
CA PRO A 92 37.12 7.03 -1.40
C PRO A 92 37.33 6.61 0.05
N GLY A 93 38.26 5.66 0.29
CA GLY A 93 38.49 5.06 1.61
C GLY A 93 38.60 6.07 2.75
N ALA A 94 39.31 7.18 2.55
CA ALA A 94 39.48 8.25 3.55
C ALA A 94 38.17 8.96 3.96
N LYS A 95 37.15 8.98 3.07
CA LYS A 95 35.84 9.64 3.35
C LYS A 95 34.75 8.67 3.78
N LYS A 96 34.98 7.36 3.62
CA LYS A 96 33.97 6.33 3.79
C LYS A 96 33.38 6.31 5.21
N ALA A 97 34.24 6.43 6.23
CA ALA A 97 33.79 6.44 7.63
C ALA A 97 32.87 7.64 7.94
N ALA A 98 33.24 8.84 7.47
CA ALA A 98 32.43 10.04 7.67
C ALA A 98 31.06 9.93 6.98
N LEU A 99 31.03 9.40 5.75
CA LEU A 99 29.79 9.21 5.00
C LEU A 99 28.87 8.15 5.64
N ARG A 100 29.42 7.05 6.17
CA ARG A 100 28.65 6.08 6.96
C ARG A 100 27.95 6.73 8.15
N SER A 101 28.69 7.54 8.90
CA SER A 101 28.14 8.26 10.05
C SER A 101 27.04 9.23 9.63
N GLN A 102 27.25 9.96 8.54
CA GLN A 102 26.26 10.88 8.01
C GLN A 102 24.98 10.15 7.54
N VAL A 103 25.11 9.11 6.72
CA VAL A 103 23.97 8.33 6.21
C VAL A 103 23.20 7.70 7.37
N ARG A 104 23.90 7.16 8.36
CA ARG A 104 23.27 6.63 9.58
C ARG A 104 22.42 7.70 10.28
N SER A 105 23.00 8.87 10.51
CA SER A 105 22.28 9.96 11.17
C SER A 105 21.04 10.40 10.38
N GLU A 106 21.12 10.44 9.05
CA GLU A 106 19.97 10.74 8.17
C GLU A 106 18.86 9.69 8.31
N LEU A 107 19.20 8.39 8.29
CA LEU A 107 18.25 7.30 8.46
C LEU A 107 17.61 7.29 9.85
N GLU A 108 18.39 7.53 10.90
CA GLU A 108 17.90 7.63 12.28
C GLU A 108 16.96 8.82 12.46
N ALA A 109 17.26 9.97 11.84
CA ALA A 109 16.40 11.15 11.84
C ALA A 109 15.06 10.85 11.11
N THR A 110 15.11 10.19 9.96
CA THR A 110 13.91 9.77 9.23
C THR A 110 13.08 8.78 10.06
N ALA A 111 13.72 7.78 10.69
CA ALA A 111 13.03 6.84 11.57
C ALA A 111 12.39 7.54 12.78
N ALA A 112 13.04 8.58 13.32
CA ALA A 112 12.49 9.36 14.42
C ALA A 112 11.29 10.21 13.99
N SER A 113 11.30 10.76 12.79
CA SER A 113 10.23 11.63 12.27
C SER A 113 8.91 10.90 12.05
N VAL A 114 8.94 9.58 11.82
CA VAL A 114 7.73 8.77 11.55
C VAL A 114 7.14 8.13 12.81
N ARG A 115 7.81 8.28 13.96
CA ARG A 115 7.30 7.74 15.22
C ARG A 115 5.94 8.34 15.56
N ASN A 116 5.04 7.48 15.99
CA ASN A 116 3.69 7.89 16.41
C ASN A 116 2.83 8.53 15.29
N VAL A 117 3.19 8.35 14.02
CA VAL A 117 2.38 8.82 12.90
C VAL A 117 1.13 7.96 12.77
N GLY A 118 -0.03 8.58 12.80
CA GLY A 118 -1.34 7.97 12.62
C GLY A 118 -2.11 8.55 11.44
N VAL A 119 -1.64 9.67 10.89
CA VAL A 119 -2.29 10.42 9.83
C VAL A 119 -1.30 10.66 8.68
N ILE A 120 -1.78 10.51 7.46
CA ILE A 120 -1.01 10.81 6.25
C ILE A 120 -1.83 11.77 5.39
N ARG A 121 -1.21 12.83 4.91
CA ARG A 121 -1.77 13.71 3.89
C ARG A 121 -1.02 13.47 2.58
N VAL A 122 -1.75 13.19 1.50
CA VAL A 122 -1.17 12.94 0.18
C VAL A 122 -1.90 13.72 -0.91
N SER A 123 -1.13 14.22 -1.86
CA SER A 123 -1.65 14.82 -3.09
C SER A 123 -1.58 13.81 -4.22
N ILE A 124 -2.72 13.49 -4.84
CA ILE A 124 -2.86 12.46 -5.87
C ILE A 124 -3.40 13.10 -7.13
N SER A 125 -2.64 13.05 -8.23
CA SER A 125 -3.16 13.41 -9.56
C SER A 125 -3.96 12.25 -10.13
N THR A 126 -5.20 12.52 -10.55
CA THR A 126 -6.13 11.50 -11.03
C THR A 126 -7.13 12.05 -12.05
N GLN A 127 -8.03 11.21 -12.49
CA GLN A 127 -9.13 11.57 -13.40
C GLN A 127 -10.46 11.51 -12.66
N LEU A 128 -11.32 12.50 -12.95
CA LEU A 128 -12.71 12.50 -12.57
C LEU A 128 -13.54 11.88 -13.69
N SER A 129 -14.46 10.94 -13.39
CA SER A 129 -15.37 10.38 -14.39
C SER A 129 -16.28 11.47 -14.99
N PRO A 130 -16.95 11.22 -16.13
CA PRO A 130 -18.17 11.97 -16.47
C PRO A 130 -19.20 11.86 -15.33
N TYR A 131 -20.07 12.86 -15.22
CA TYR A 131 -21.16 12.83 -14.26
C TYR A 131 -22.15 11.73 -14.61
N ASP A 132 -22.45 10.84 -13.67
CA ASP A 132 -23.50 9.84 -13.83
C ASP A 132 -24.83 10.42 -13.38
N THR A 133 -25.70 10.73 -14.36
CA THR A 133 -27.01 11.32 -14.09
C THR A 133 -27.99 10.35 -13.45
N THR A 134 -27.73 9.04 -13.54
CA THR A 134 -28.58 7.99 -12.96
C THR A 134 -28.39 7.93 -11.46
N TYR A 135 -27.14 8.02 -11.01
CA TYR A 135 -26.77 7.92 -9.59
C TYR A 135 -26.50 9.29 -8.97
N GLY A 136 -26.35 10.34 -9.77
CA GLY A 136 -26.08 11.68 -9.26
C GLY A 136 -24.67 11.85 -8.69
N GLU A 137 -23.65 11.26 -9.36
CA GLU A 137 -22.32 11.17 -8.79
C GLU A 137 -21.19 11.22 -9.82
N TYR A 138 -20.00 11.52 -9.33
CA TYR A 138 -18.72 11.32 -10.02
C TYR A 138 -17.95 10.17 -9.39
N THR A 139 -17.06 9.54 -10.16
CA THR A 139 -16.08 8.58 -9.65
C THR A 139 -14.68 9.17 -9.74
N ILE A 140 -13.94 9.14 -8.64
CA ILE A 140 -12.54 9.56 -8.51
C ILE A 140 -11.67 8.32 -8.58
N SER A 141 -11.08 8.05 -9.74
CA SER A 141 -10.35 6.79 -9.98
C SER A 141 -9.15 6.59 -9.06
N GLY A 142 -8.46 7.67 -8.67
CA GLY A 142 -7.30 7.60 -7.77
C GLY A 142 -7.61 7.12 -6.35
N LEU A 143 -8.88 7.20 -5.91
CA LEU A 143 -9.33 6.73 -4.59
C LEU A 143 -9.97 5.33 -4.62
N ALA A 144 -9.96 4.65 -5.77
CA ALA A 144 -10.58 3.33 -5.91
C ALA A 144 -9.94 2.29 -4.95
N PRO A 145 -10.67 1.23 -4.55
CA PRO A 145 -10.14 0.15 -3.70
C PRO A 145 -8.92 -0.56 -4.27
N SER A 146 -8.78 -0.56 -5.61
CA SER A 146 -7.65 -1.12 -6.34
C SER A 146 -6.48 -0.16 -6.50
N SER A 147 -6.64 1.11 -6.15
CA SER A 147 -5.56 2.09 -6.25
C SER A 147 -4.50 1.85 -5.19
N LEU A 148 -3.25 1.89 -5.62
CA LEU A 148 -2.08 1.73 -4.77
C LEU A 148 -1.10 2.86 -5.05
N LEU A 149 -0.63 3.52 -3.99
CA LEU A 149 0.53 4.40 -4.07
C LEU A 149 1.75 3.60 -3.62
N THR A 150 2.72 3.41 -4.49
CA THR A 150 3.89 2.56 -4.23
C THR A 150 5.12 3.42 -4.00
N PHE A 151 5.85 3.12 -2.93
CA PHE A 151 7.07 3.79 -2.48
C PHE A 151 8.20 2.77 -2.44
N LYS A 152 9.33 3.09 -3.07
CA LYS A 152 10.48 2.18 -3.17
C LYS A 152 11.73 2.86 -2.66
N SER A 153 12.28 2.37 -1.57
CA SER A 153 13.55 2.84 -1.00
C SER A 153 14.26 1.72 -0.25
N MET A 154 15.57 1.78 -0.16
CA MET A 154 16.40 0.87 0.64
C MET A 154 16.10 -0.62 0.36
N GLY A 155 15.86 -0.97 -0.92
CA GLY A 155 15.52 -2.34 -1.32
C GLY A 155 14.15 -2.84 -0.84
N GLN A 156 13.33 -1.96 -0.26
CA GLN A 156 11.97 -2.24 0.18
C GLN A 156 10.94 -1.65 -0.77
N GLU A 157 9.78 -2.30 -0.84
CA GLU A 157 8.60 -1.79 -1.56
C GLU A 157 7.41 -1.72 -0.61
N VAL A 158 6.92 -0.51 -0.38
CA VAL A 158 5.77 -0.26 0.50
C VAL A 158 4.65 0.34 -0.32
N SER A 159 3.46 -0.24 -0.19
CA SER A 159 2.25 0.28 -0.84
C SER A 159 1.32 0.91 0.19
N LEU A 160 0.69 2.02 -0.17
CA LEU A 160 -0.42 2.61 0.57
C LEU A 160 -1.72 2.29 -0.15
N ARG A 161 -2.66 1.67 0.55
CA ARG A 161 -3.98 1.26 0.03
C ARG A 161 -5.10 1.92 0.82
N PHE A 162 -6.18 2.27 0.13
CA PHE A 162 -7.37 2.86 0.76
C PHE A 162 -8.31 1.77 1.27
N GLY A 163 -8.48 1.69 2.61
CA GLY A 163 -9.35 0.71 3.25
C GLY A 163 -10.83 0.93 2.93
N ASN A 164 -11.25 2.19 2.91
CA ASN A 164 -12.61 2.62 2.56
C ASN A 164 -12.74 3.17 1.13
N GLY A 165 -11.84 2.78 0.21
CA GLY A 165 -11.78 3.30 -1.15
C GLY A 165 -13.10 3.23 -1.92
N ARG A 166 -13.95 2.22 -1.64
CA ARG A 166 -15.28 2.12 -2.26
C ARG A 166 -16.17 3.34 -1.94
N ALA A 167 -16.13 3.83 -0.70
CA ALA A 167 -16.88 5.02 -0.30
C ALA A 167 -16.17 6.30 -0.75
N ALA A 168 -14.83 6.33 -0.66
CA ALA A 168 -14.04 7.50 -0.96
C ALA A 168 -14.04 7.88 -2.46
N GLN A 169 -14.09 6.89 -3.35
CA GLN A 169 -14.08 7.14 -4.80
C GLN A 169 -15.38 7.78 -5.32
N ILE A 170 -16.49 7.65 -4.58
CA ILE A 170 -17.79 8.15 -5.01
C ILE A 170 -18.01 9.55 -4.45
N TRP A 171 -18.25 10.50 -5.34
CA TRP A 171 -18.59 11.86 -4.98
C TRP A 171 -19.99 12.22 -5.48
N ALA A 172 -20.98 12.13 -4.57
CA ALA A 172 -22.35 12.48 -4.88
C ALA A 172 -22.50 14.01 -4.96
N VAL A 173 -23.10 14.49 -6.06
CA VAL A 173 -23.24 15.91 -6.37
C VAL A 173 -24.62 16.16 -6.99
N PRO A 174 -25.38 17.17 -6.52
CA PRO A 174 -26.63 17.58 -7.17
C PRO A 174 -26.38 18.01 -8.62
N GLN A 175 -27.29 17.65 -9.53
CA GLN A 175 -27.16 17.92 -10.97
C GLN A 175 -26.84 19.39 -11.32
N PRO A 176 -27.45 20.43 -10.70
CA PRO A 176 -27.11 21.83 -11.00
C PRO A 176 -25.65 22.17 -10.65
N GLN A 177 -25.11 21.57 -9.59
CA GLN A 177 -23.71 21.76 -9.22
C GLN A 177 -22.78 20.99 -10.17
N ALA A 178 -23.18 19.80 -10.61
CA ALA A 178 -22.41 19.00 -11.56
C ALA A 178 -22.21 19.74 -12.89
N GLN A 179 -23.23 20.42 -13.39
CA GLN A 179 -23.11 21.27 -14.58
C GLN A 179 -21.99 22.31 -14.44
N SER A 180 -21.97 23.02 -13.30
CA SER A 180 -20.93 24.04 -13.04
C SER A 180 -19.53 23.45 -12.93
N ILE A 181 -19.40 22.20 -12.43
CA ILE A 181 -18.13 21.47 -12.34
C ILE A 181 -17.69 21.06 -13.75
N ASP A 182 -18.58 20.50 -14.55
CA ASP A 182 -18.29 20.09 -15.92
C ASP A 182 -17.89 21.27 -16.79
N ASP A 183 -18.59 22.40 -16.69
CA ASP A 183 -18.26 23.65 -17.38
C ASP A 183 -16.87 24.16 -16.98
N ALA A 184 -16.51 23.99 -15.72
CA ALA A 184 -15.22 24.39 -15.20
C ALA A 184 -14.07 23.49 -15.68
N LEU A 185 -14.29 22.18 -15.72
CA LEU A 185 -13.29 21.19 -16.15
C LEU A 185 -13.13 21.17 -17.67
N GLY A 186 -14.22 21.37 -18.40
CA GLY A 186 -14.23 21.23 -19.85
C GLY A 186 -13.88 19.80 -20.29
N TYR A 187 -12.98 19.68 -21.27
CA TYR A 187 -12.55 18.38 -21.78
C TYR A 187 -11.48 17.70 -20.90
N ASP A 188 -10.70 18.51 -20.16
CA ASP A 188 -9.66 17.98 -19.26
C ASP A 188 -10.26 17.68 -17.88
N ARG A 189 -10.46 16.42 -17.62
CA ARG A 189 -11.02 15.93 -16.37
C ARG A 189 -9.93 15.57 -15.33
N SER A 190 -8.72 16.08 -15.54
CA SER A 190 -7.59 15.89 -14.61
C SER A 190 -7.83 16.70 -13.35
N VAL A 191 -7.77 16.03 -12.21
CA VAL A 191 -7.94 16.63 -10.90
C VAL A 191 -6.80 16.21 -9.97
N THR A 192 -6.51 17.06 -9.00
CA THR A 192 -5.63 16.75 -7.87
C THR A 192 -6.50 16.56 -6.64
N VAL A 193 -6.29 15.46 -5.95
CA VAL A 193 -6.96 15.11 -4.70
C VAL A 193 -5.97 15.25 -3.57
N ASP A 194 -6.19 16.18 -2.66
CA ASP A 194 -5.44 16.34 -1.43
C ASP A 194 -6.20 15.61 -0.31
N ALA A 195 -5.80 14.37 -0.06
CA ALA A 195 -6.50 13.46 0.84
C ALA A 195 -5.86 13.41 2.23
N LEU A 196 -6.68 13.49 3.27
CA LEU A 196 -6.34 13.19 4.65
C LEU A 196 -6.71 11.74 4.94
N LEU A 197 -5.71 10.95 5.31
CA LEU A 197 -5.81 9.52 5.52
C LEU A 197 -5.53 9.18 6.98
N HIS A 198 -6.36 8.32 7.57
CA HIS A 198 -6.11 7.77 8.88
C HIS A 198 -5.62 6.32 8.75
N ILE A 199 -4.45 6.01 9.31
CA ILE A 199 -3.88 4.67 9.25
C ILE A 199 -4.76 3.70 10.03
N SER A 200 -5.23 2.64 9.37
CA SER A 200 -6.11 1.63 9.94
C SER A 200 -5.47 0.24 10.03
N GLY A 201 -4.34 0.01 9.34
CA GLY A 201 -3.68 -1.28 9.39
C GLY A 201 -2.35 -1.33 8.67
N VAL A 202 -1.65 -2.44 8.86
CA VAL A 202 -0.42 -2.79 8.15
C VAL A 202 -0.44 -4.28 7.82
N GLN A 203 -0.02 -4.63 6.60
CA GLN A 203 0.07 -6.01 6.12
C GLN A 203 1.50 -6.28 5.68
N PRO A 204 2.27 -7.06 6.46
CA PRO A 204 3.64 -7.40 6.12
C PRO A 204 3.73 -8.30 4.88
N ALA A 205 4.79 -8.09 4.08
CA ALA A 205 5.18 -8.94 2.97
C ALA A 205 6.71 -9.03 2.89
N PRO A 206 7.27 -10.02 2.17
CA PRO A 206 8.71 -10.08 1.94
C PRO A 206 9.21 -8.78 1.24
N ARG A 207 10.22 -8.13 1.80
CA ARG A 207 10.80 -6.87 1.32
C ARG A 207 9.85 -5.68 1.31
N GLY A 208 8.98 -5.58 2.34
CA GLY A 208 8.08 -4.45 2.50
C GLY A 208 6.69 -4.86 2.92
N GLY A 209 5.65 -4.25 2.35
CA GLY A 209 4.27 -4.55 2.69
C GLY A 209 3.29 -3.47 2.30
N THR A 210 2.10 -3.53 2.91
CA THR A 210 1.03 -2.58 2.61
C THR A 210 0.58 -1.86 3.88
N ILE A 211 0.61 -0.54 3.85
CA ILE A 211 -0.06 0.31 4.82
C ILE A 211 -1.51 0.49 4.35
N VAL A 212 -2.46 0.20 5.20
CA VAL A 212 -3.88 0.43 4.94
C VAL A 212 -4.30 1.69 5.68
N ALA A 213 -4.92 2.62 4.95
CA ALA A 213 -5.43 3.85 5.54
C ALA A 213 -6.82 4.18 4.99
N ASP A 214 -7.65 4.76 5.83
CA ASP A 214 -8.99 5.20 5.46
C ASP A 214 -8.99 6.68 5.13
N VAL A 215 -9.57 7.05 4.00
CA VAL A 215 -9.78 8.43 3.60
C VAL A 215 -10.80 9.05 4.54
N VAL A 216 -10.41 10.11 5.25
CA VAL A 216 -11.29 10.85 6.18
C VAL A 216 -11.99 11.99 5.45
N GLU A 217 -11.20 12.75 4.72
CA GLU A 217 -11.66 13.87 3.92
C GLU A 217 -10.69 14.12 2.77
N TYR A 218 -11.13 14.82 1.77
CA TYR A 218 -10.26 15.30 0.71
C TYR A 218 -10.74 16.63 0.12
N GLU A 219 -9.78 17.39 -0.40
CA GLU A 219 -10.03 18.52 -1.28
C GLU A 219 -9.79 18.08 -2.73
N LEU A 220 -10.68 18.51 -3.61
CA LEU A 220 -10.59 18.24 -5.04
C LEU A 220 -10.26 19.54 -5.76
N HIS A 221 -9.13 19.57 -6.45
CA HIS A 221 -8.66 20.73 -7.21
C HIS A 221 -8.58 20.41 -8.69
N GLN A 222 -8.91 21.35 -9.55
CA GLN A 222 -8.60 21.25 -10.96
C GLN A 222 -7.07 21.29 -11.13
N THR A 223 -6.49 20.28 -11.82
CA THR A 223 -5.02 20.17 -11.91
C THR A 223 -4.37 21.36 -12.59
N ARG A 224 -5.03 21.95 -13.61
CA ARG A 224 -4.46 23.01 -14.45
C ARG A 224 -4.19 24.33 -13.70
N ASP A 225 -5.12 24.75 -12.86
CA ASP A 225 -5.08 26.07 -12.21
C ASP A 225 -5.19 25.99 -10.68
N GLN A 226 -5.22 24.78 -10.14
CA GLN A 226 -5.33 24.49 -8.69
C GLN A 226 -6.60 25.07 -8.05
N ARG A 227 -7.63 25.34 -8.86
CA ARG A 227 -8.91 25.84 -8.36
C ARG A 227 -9.63 24.75 -7.56
N LEU A 228 -10.03 25.10 -6.34
CA LEU A 228 -10.82 24.21 -5.50
C LEU A 228 -12.20 23.95 -6.14
N LEU A 229 -12.52 22.68 -6.36
CA LEU A 229 -13.83 22.22 -6.86
C LEU A 229 -14.74 21.80 -5.72
N ALA A 230 -14.19 21.11 -4.73
CA ALA A 230 -14.94 20.63 -3.56
C ALA A 230 -14.06 20.29 -2.37
N ARG A 231 -14.71 20.27 -1.18
CA ARG A 231 -14.25 19.56 0.02
C ARG A 231 -15.25 18.48 0.36
N VAL A 232 -14.76 17.27 0.55
CA VAL A 232 -15.59 16.09 0.78
C VAL A 232 -15.14 15.37 2.03
N THR A 233 -16.09 15.16 2.95
CA THR A 233 -15.88 14.27 4.11
C THR A 233 -16.40 12.89 3.77
N VAL A 234 -15.57 11.87 3.93
CA VAL A 234 -15.92 10.48 3.63
C VAL A 234 -16.59 9.85 4.85
N PRO A 235 -17.78 9.27 4.70
CA PRO A 235 -18.45 8.58 5.82
C PRO A 235 -17.58 7.44 6.35
N ARG A 236 -17.51 7.33 7.67
CA ARG A 236 -16.88 6.17 8.31
C ARG A 236 -17.80 4.95 8.12
N SER A 237 -17.25 3.89 7.56
CA SER A 237 -17.94 2.61 7.40
C SER A 237 -17.95 1.79 8.69
#